data_0b1aa3898635b3e262843f447488b211
#
_entry.id   0b1aa3898635b3e262843f447488b211
#
_cell.length_a   1.000
_cell.length_b   1.000
_cell.length_c   1.000
_cell.angle_alpha   90.00
_cell.angle_beta   90.00
_cell.angle_gamma   90.00
#
_symmetry.space_group_name_H-M   'P 1'
#
loop_
_entity.id
_entity.type
_entity.pdbx_description
1 polymer ?
#
loop_
_entity_poly.entity_id
_entity_poly.type
_entity_poly.pdbx_seq_one_letter_code
_entity_poly.pdbx_strand_id
1 'polypeptide(L)'
;STPMDKYVFNVGASPPVTKGTPYRELLGGLNHLCCFSRPDGLFATFFLARYQSGPTIAHWNALKRVLRYFKGTKDLKLRFRRGKCMDKIVHIRAWCDADFAACKDTRRSTSGYIIQVNGAPIITKSRKQRLTAQSVCESETIAAQDCTKDLLWLRGIIQWIFPDDKLPPTDLNIDNQALIQIVNSQKNPAASKFFALRQYFLKEHKASGDINPVKIPTDDNLADIFTKPLGRVKFQYFRDQIFGV
;
A
#
# COMPACT_ATOMS: atom_id res chain seq x y z
N SER A 1 -8.02 17.42 -8.00
CA SER A 1 -7.44 16.52 -9.03
C SER A 1 -6.88 15.27 -8.35
N THR A 2 -6.57 14.22 -9.14
CA THR A 2 -5.91 12.99 -8.70
C THR A 2 -4.52 12.93 -9.32
N PRO A 3 -3.52 12.28 -8.67
CA PRO A 3 -2.16 12.18 -9.22
C PRO A 3 -2.12 11.32 -10.48
N MET A 4 -3.04 10.36 -10.62
CA MET A 4 -3.09 9.46 -11.76
C MET A 4 -4.51 9.29 -12.29
N ASP A 5 -4.63 9.04 -13.59
CA ASP A 5 -5.89 8.74 -14.27
C ASP A 5 -6.02 7.24 -14.55
N LYS A 6 -7.22 6.72 -14.52
CA LYS A 6 -7.51 5.32 -14.89
C LYS A 6 -7.09 4.99 -16.33
N TYR A 7 -7.05 6.00 -17.22
CA TYR A 7 -6.68 5.81 -18.63
C TYR A 7 -5.19 5.66 -18.89
N VAL A 8 -4.31 5.92 -17.92
CA VAL A 8 -2.84 5.78 -18.10
C VAL A 8 -2.44 4.33 -18.44
N PHE A 9 -3.25 3.34 -18.07
CA PHE A 9 -3.04 1.94 -18.47
C PHE A 9 -3.31 1.64 -19.95
N ASN A 10 -3.98 2.55 -20.66
CA ASN A 10 -4.35 2.39 -22.07
C ASN A 10 -3.47 3.23 -23.01
N VAL A 11 -2.27 3.59 -22.56
CA VAL A 11 -1.31 4.28 -23.41
C VAL A 11 -0.84 3.32 -24.50
N GLY A 12 -1.59 3.32 -25.60
CA GLY A 12 -1.17 2.68 -26.85
C GLY A 12 0.20 3.22 -27.29
N ALA A 13 0.72 2.78 -28.41
CA ALA A 13 2.04 3.12 -28.93
C ALA A 13 2.29 4.64 -28.94
N SER A 14 2.68 5.20 -27.78
CA SER A 14 3.11 6.58 -27.67
C SER A 14 4.60 6.66 -27.98
N PRO A 15 5.07 7.63 -28.78
CA PRO A 15 6.49 7.73 -29.13
C PRO A 15 7.36 7.93 -27.88
N PRO A 16 8.63 7.50 -27.95
CA PRO A 16 9.58 7.73 -26.87
C PRO A 16 9.77 9.23 -26.62
N VAL A 17 10.16 9.58 -25.40
CA VAL A 17 10.54 10.97 -25.08
C VAL A 17 11.83 11.35 -25.81
N THR A 18 12.01 12.66 -26.08
CA THR A 18 13.24 13.19 -26.65
C THR A 18 14.44 12.96 -25.72
N LYS A 19 15.61 12.74 -26.32
CA LYS A 19 16.87 12.62 -25.57
C LYS A 19 17.08 13.89 -24.73
N GLY A 20 17.44 13.72 -23.46
CA GLY A 20 17.59 14.84 -22.52
C GLY A 20 16.34 15.18 -21.70
N THR A 21 15.18 14.54 -21.93
CA THR A 21 14.02 14.71 -21.05
C THR A 21 14.37 14.23 -19.64
N PRO A 22 14.22 15.09 -18.58
CA PRO A 22 14.65 14.76 -17.21
C PRO A 22 13.65 13.86 -16.49
N TYR A 23 13.28 12.73 -17.11
CA TYR A 23 12.25 11.82 -16.58
C TYR A 23 12.67 11.18 -15.26
N ARG A 24 13.92 10.67 -15.20
CA ARG A 24 14.45 9.97 -14.02
C ARG A 24 14.64 10.92 -12.83
N GLU A 25 15.14 12.12 -13.08
CA GLU A 25 15.37 13.14 -12.06
C GLU A 25 14.06 13.58 -11.44
N LEU A 26 13.06 13.93 -12.28
CA LEU A 26 11.74 14.30 -11.78
C LEU A 26 11.07 13.13 -11.03
N LEU A 27 11.15 11.92 -11.57
CA LEU A 27 10.60 10.72 -10.93
C LEU A 27 11.27 10.47 -9.58
N GLY A 28 12.60 10.58 -9.48
CA GLY A 28 13.36 10.40 -8.24
C GLY A 28 12.93 11.39 -7.16
N GLY A 29 12.81 12.68 -7.51
CA GLY A 29 12.33 13.72 -6.59
C GLY A 29 10.90 13.46 -6.11
N LEU A 30 10.00 13.06 -7.02
CA LEU A 30 8.62 12.75 -6.65
C LEU A 30 8.52 11.48 -5.80
N ASN A 31 9.32 10.45 -6.08
CA ASN A 31 9.39 9.25 -5.25
C ASN A 31 9.88 9.56 -3.84
N HIS A 32 10.93 10.37 -3.70
CA HIS A 32 11.39 10.82 -2.40
C HIS A 32 10.27 11.51 -1.62
N LEU A 33 9.59 12.46 -2.25
CA LEU A 33 8.46 13.17 -1.65
C LEU A 33 7.35 12.18 -1.19
N CYS A 34 7.02 11.19 -2.02
CA CYS A 34 6.00 10.18 -1.70
C CYS A 34 6.38 9.30 -0.51
N CYS A 35 7.63 8.89 -0.42
CA CYS A 35 8.10 8.02 0.66
C CYS A 35 8.11 8.72 2.02
N PHE A 36 8.32 10.04 2.07
CA PHE A 36 8.51 10.76 3.33
C PHE A 36 7.30 11.58 3.78
N SER A 37 6.54 12.17 2.85
CA SER A 37 5.50 13.14 3.25
C SER A 37 4.22 13.09 2.43
N ARG A 38 4.23 12.48 1.25
CA ARG A 38 3.10 12.48 0.32
C ARG A 38 2.73 11.07 -0.17
N PRO A 39 2.34 10.18 0.74
CA PRO A 39 1.98 8.80 0.39
C PRO A 39 0.83 8.69 -0.62
N ASP A 40 0.00 9.71 -0.72
CA ASP A 40 -1.09 9.82 -1.69
C ASP A 40 -0.64 9.81 -3.17
N GLY A 41 0.62 10.09 -3.45
CA GLY A 41 1.21 9.96 -4.79
C GLY A 41 1.96 8.65 -5.04
N LEU A 42 2.08 7.79 -4.02
CA LEU A 42 2.98 6.65 -4.04
C LEU A 42 2.67 5.66 -5.17
N PHE A 43 1.40 5.28 -5.36
CA PHE A 43 1.01 4.40 -6.45
C PHE A 43 1.41 4.97 -7.82
N ALA A 44 1.12 6.26 -8.07
CA ALA A 44 1.40 6.91 -9.34
C ALA A 44 2.90 6.93 -9.66
N THR A 45 3.74 7.28 -8.68
CA THR A 45 5.19 7.35 -8.87
C THR A 45 5.82 5.96 -9.04
N PHE A 46 5.42 4.97 -8.23
CA PHE A 46 5.92 3.59 -8.38
C PHE A 46 5.42 2.91 -9.67
N PHE A 47 4.23 3.22 -10.14
CA PHE A 47 3.76 2.78 -11.45
C PHE A 47 4.65 3.35 -12.56
N LEU A 48 4.89 4.66 -12.56
CA LEU A 48 5.71 5.34 -13.57
C LEU A 48 7.19 4.94 -13.50
N ALA A 49 7.68 4.53 -12.34
CA ALA A 49 9.05 4.02 -12.18
C ALA A 49 9.32 2.74 -12.99
N ARG A 50 8.28 1.99 -13.34
CA ARG A 50 8.41 0.77 -14.18
C ARG A 50 8.92 1.09 -15.60
N TYR A 51 8.72 2.32 -16.06
CA TYR A 51 9.04 2.78 -17.42
C TYR A 51 10.26 3.68 -17.49
N GLN A 52 11.08 3.77 -16.44
CA GLN A 52 12.23 4.68 -16.37
C GLN A 52 13.36 4.38 -17.36
N SER A 53 13.44 3.14 -17.90
CA SER A 53 14.44 2.75 -18.89
C SER A 53 14.05 3.12 -20.32
N GLY A 54 12.76 3.30 -20.60
CA GLY A 54 12.22 3.62 -21.92
C GLY A 54 10.92 4.42 -21.79
N PRO A 55 10.94 5.64 -21.23
CA PRO A 55 9.70 6.40 -21.05
C PRO A 55 9.19 6.92 -22.40
N THR A 56 7.86 6.94 -22.54
CA THR A 56 7.18 7.55 -23.68
C THR A 56 6.66 8.94 -23.33
N ILE A 57 6.21 9.72 -24.34
CA ILE A 57 5.59 11.04 -24.14
C ILE A 57 4.37 10.91 -23.20
N ALA A 58 3.61 9.82 -23.28
CA ALA A 58 2.49 9.61 -22.39
C ALA A 58 2.91 9.40 -20.93
N HIS A 59 3.98 8.63 -20.68
CA HIS A 59 4.56 8.49 -19.35
C HIS A 59 5.07 9.83 -18.79
N TRP A 60 5.70 10.65 -19.64
CA TRP A 60 6.15 11.99 -19.28
C TRP A 60 4.98 12.91 -18.91
N ASN A 61 3.89 12.88 -19.70
CA ASN A 61 2.69 13.66 -19.39
C ASN A 61 2.02 13.21 -18.10
N ALA A 62 1.99 11.90 -17.82
CA ALA A 62 1.51 11.34 -16.56
C ALA A 62 2.38 11.79 -15.39
N LEU A 63 3.70 11.80 -15.53
CA LEU A 63 4.62 12.27 -14.49
C LEU A 63 4.43 13.77 -14.21
N LYS A 64 4.26 14.59 -15.24
CA LYS A 64 3.89 16.02 -15.10
C LYS A 64 2.53 16.21 -14.43
N ARG A 65 1.59 15.26 -14.58
CA ARG A 65 0.32 15.30 -13.86
C ARG A 65 0.52 15.11 -12.36
N VAL A 66 1.39 14.16 -11.95
CA VAL A 66 1.75 13.97 -10.53
C VAL A 66 2.34 15.26 -9.95
N LEU A 67 3.27 15.90 -10.66
CA LEU A 67 3.85 17.17 -10.24
C LEU A 67 2.79 18.28 -10.09
N ARG A 68 1.87 18.42 -11.06
CA ARG A 68 0.77 19.40 -10.98
C ARG A 68 -0.16 19.09 -9.80
N TYR A 69 -0.42 17.82 -9.52
CA TYR A 69 -1.20 17.41 -8.36
C TYR A 69 -0.53 17.88 -7.06
N PHE A 70 0.75 17.63 -6.88
CA PHE A 70 1.48 18.08 -5.70
C PHE A 70 1.55 19.60 -5.59
N LYS A 71 1.78 20.32 -6.71
CA LYS A 71 1.74 21.78 -6.72
C LYS A 71 0.38 22.31 -6.24
N GLY A 72 -0.73 21.70 -6.70
CA GLY A 72 -2.09 22.10 -6.32
C GLY A 72 -2.53 21.63 -4.92
N THR A 73 -1.71 20.83 -4.23
CA THR A 73 -1.98 20.30 -2.88
C THR A 73 -0.78 20.46 -1.95
N LYS A 74 0.05 21.48 -2.18
CA LYS A 74 1.30 21.73 -1.44
C LYS A 74 1.10 21.93 0.06
N ASP A 75 -0.09 22.38 0.45
CA ASP A 75 -0.43 22.71 1.84
C ASP A 75 -0.95 21.48 2.63
N LEU A 76 -1.14 20.33 1.95
CA LEU A 76 -1.44 19.06 2.64
C LEU A 76 -0.22 18.58 3.43
N LYS A 77 -0.41 18.34 4.73
CA LYS A 77 0.63 17.92 5.67
C LYS A 77 0.19 16.66 6.40
N LEU A 78 1.10 15.70 6.56
CA LEU A 78 0.89 14.60 7.49
C LEU A 78 0.75 15.15 8.89
N ARG A 79 -0.29 14.69 9.61
CA ARG A 79 -0.56 15.12 10.99
C ARG A 79 -0.24 13.98 11.94
N PHE A 80 0.76 14.17 12.76
CA PHE A 80 1.07 13.30 13.89
C PHE A 80 0.32 13.86 15.10
N ARG A 81 -0.82 13.30 15.41
CA ARG A 81 -1.59 13.70 16.57
C ARG A 81 -1.00 13.02 17.80
N ARG A 82 -0.71 13.81 18.84
CA ARG A 82 -0.50 13.24 20.16
C ARG A 82 -1.81 12.54 20.52
N GLY A 83 -1.78 11.21 20.68
CA GLY A 83 -2.96 10.48 21.13
C GLY A 83 -3.56 11.17 22.35
N LYS A 84 -4.86 11.01 22.58
CA LYS A 84 -5.45 11.44 23.86
C LYS A 84 -4.73 10.62 24.93
N CYS A 85 -3.64 11.15 25.44
CA CYS A 85 -2.61 10.50 26.23
C CYS A 85 -3.07 10.26 27.68
N MET A 86 -4.35 9.92 27.86
CA MET A 86 -4.84 9.43 29.15
C MET A 86 -4.62 7.92 29.30
N ASP A 87 -4.57 7.21 28.17
CA ASP A 87 -4.45 5.75 28.16
C ASP A 87 -3.09 5.39 27.60
N LYS A 88 -2.01 5.53 28.05
CA LYS A 88 -0.64 5.08 27.65
C LYS A 88 -0.55 3.99 26.54
N ILE A 89 -1.60 3.77 25.78
CA ILE A 89 -1.71 2.69 24.79
C ILE A 89 -1.37 3.22 23.39
N VAL A 90 -0.40 2.59 22.75
CA VAL A 90 -0.07 2.83 21.35
C VAL A 90 -1.05 2.05 20.48
N HIS A 91 -1.89 2.74 19.71
CA HIS A 91 -2.82 2.12 18.78
C HIS A 91 -2.17 1.95 17.41
N ILE A 92 -1.95 0.72 17.01
CA ILE A 92 -1.46 0.38 15.67
C ILE A 92 -2.61 -0.20 14.85
N ARG A 93 -2.75 0.23 13.60
CA ARG A 93 -3.70 -0.32 12.63
C ARG A 93 -3.01 -0.53 11.29
N ALA A 94 -3.37 -1.58 10.59
CA ALA A 94 -2.83 -1.89 9.28
C ALA A 94 -3.95 -2.20 8.28
N TRP A 95 -3.77 -1.81 7.02
CA TRP A 95 -4.63 -2.15 5.89
C TRP A 95 -3.76 -2.70 4.78
N CYS A 96 -4.20 -3.74 4.12
CA CYS A 96 -3.54 -4.29 2.95
C CYS A 96 -4.54 -4.62 1.84
N ASP A 97 -4.06 -4.56 0.60
CA ASP A 97 -4.81 -4.82 -0.63
C ASP A 97 -3.89 -5.33 -1.73
N ALA A 98 -4.44 -6.05 -2.70
CA ALA A 98 -3.74 -6.41 -3.91
C ALA A 98 -4.62 -6.24 -5.16
N ASP A 99 -4.18 -5.42 -6.12
CA ASP A 99 -4.80 -5.35 -7.44
C ASP A 99 -4.32 -6.53 -8.30
N PHE A 100 -5.17 -7.56 -8.39
CA PHE A 100 -4.85 -8.85 -9.02
C PHE A 100 -4.58 -8.71 -10.52
N ALA A 101 -3.43 -9.21 -10.96
CA ALA A 101 -3.02 -9.30 -12.36
C ALA A 101 -3.12 -7.97 -13.15
N ALA A 102 -3.04 -6.82 -12.47
CA ALA A 102 -3.26 -5.49 -13.05
C ALA A 102 -2.18 -5.07 -14.06
N CYS A 103 -0.97 -5.61 -13.96
CA CYS A 103 0.09 -5.30 -14.91
C CYS A 103 -0.18 -5.99 -16.26
N LYS A 104 -0.48 -5.21 -17.30
CA LYS A 104 -0.78 -5.73 -18.63
C LYS A 104 0.38 -6.52 -19.26
N ASP A 105 1.61 -6.07 -19.04
CA ASP A 105 2.81 -6.66 -19.63
C ASP A 105 3.22 -7.98 -18.98
N THR A 106 3.07 -8.07 -17.65
CA THR A 106 3.60 -9.21 -16.87
C THR A 106 2.54 -9.99 -16.12
N ARG A 107 1.28 -9.55 -16.15
CA ARG A 107 0.16 -10.11 -15.38
C ARG A 107 0.43 -10.25 -13.88
N ARG A 108 1.41 -9.51 -13.38
CA ARG A 108 1.72 -9.46 -11.94
C ARG A 108 0.80 -8.48 -11.22
N SER A 109 0.45 -8.82 -10.00
CA SER A 109 -0.38 -8.00 -9.11
C SER A 109 0.41 -6.83 -8.51
N THR A 110 -0.30 -5.83 -8.01
CA THR A 110 0.28 -4.73 -7.24
C THR A 110 -0.19 -4.86 -5.80
N SER A 111 0.72 -5.03 -4.85
CA SER A 111 0.43 -4.95 -3.41
C SER A 111 0.50 -3.52 -2.92
N GLY A 112 -0.43 -3.16 -2.06
CA GLY A 112 -0.44 -1.90 -1.33
C GLY A 112 -0.76 -2.13 0.14
N TYR A 113 -0.13 -1.37 1.03
CA TYR A 113 -0.49 -1.38 2.44
C TYR A 113 -0.09 -0.09 3.15
N ILE A 114 -0.75 0.15 4.25
CA ILE A 114 -0.49 1.25 5.16
C ILE A 114 -0.55 0.75 6.60
N ILE A 115 0.41 1.18 7.41
CA ILE A 115 0.43 0.95 8.84
C ILE A 115 0.43 2.31 9.52
N GLN A 116 -0.53 2.52 10.39
CA GLN A 116 -0.71 3.76 11.16
C GLN A 116 -0.43 3.52 12.63
N VAL A 117 0.16 4.52 13.28
CA VAL A 117 0.30 4.62 14.74
C VAL A 117 -0.48 5.85 15.20
N ASN A 118 -1.46 5.66 16.07
CA ASN A 118 -2.35 6.72 16.56
C ASN A 118 -3.00 7.55 15.42
N GLY A 119 -3.33 6.88 14.31
CA GLY A 119 -3.93 7.48 13.12
C GLY A 119 -2.95 8.18 12.18
N ALA A 120 -1.65 8.25 12.51
CA ALA A 120 -0.63 8.78 11.61
C ALA A 120 0.00 7.67 10.77
N PRO A 121 0.16 7.84 9.45
CA PRO A 121 0.82 6.85 8.61
C PRO A 121 2.32 6.81 8.90
N ILE A 122 2.81 5.64 9.29
CA ILE A 122 4.23 5.41 9.56
C ILE A 122 4.88 4.62 8.42
N ILE A 123 4.20 3.60 7.92
CA ILE A 123 4.68 2.80 6.80
C ILE A 123 3.61 2.80 5.71
N THR A 124 4.00 3.14 4.51
CA THR A 124 3.15 3.06 3.32
C THR A 124 3.92 2.41 2.19
N LYS A 125 3.29 1.49 1.47
CA LYS A 125 3.92 0.79 0.35
C LYS A 125 2.97 0.65 -0.82
N SER A 126 3.55 0.77 -2.02
CA SER A 126 2.96 0.39 -3.29
C SER A 126 4.01 -0.36 -4.08
N ARG A 127 3.76 -1.61 -4.46
CA ARG A 127 4.79 -2.45 -5.07
C ARG A 127 4.19 -3.48 -6.03
N LYS A 128 4.79 -3.62 -7.21
CA LYS A 128 4.50 -4.76 -8.09
C LYS A 128 5.04 -6.04 -7.46
N GLN A 129 4.22 -7.08 -7.36
CA GLN A 129 4.63 -8.38 -6.82
C GLN A 129 5.72 -9.02 -7.68
N ARG A 130 6.64 -9.74 -7.06
CA ARG A 130 7.75 -10.41 -7.76
C ARG A 130 7.29 -11.69 -8.47
N LEU A 131 6.25 -12.34 -7.94
CA LEU A 131 5.65 -13.55 -8.47
C LEU A 131 4.32 -13.22 -9.13
N THR A 132 3.88 -14.04 -10.07
CA THR A 132 2.55 -13.99 -10.66
C THR A 132 1.62 -14.83 -9.78
N ALA A 133 0.69 -14.20 -9.10
CA ALA A 133 -0.32 -14.88 -8.31
C ALA A 133 -1.31 -15.60 -9.24
N GLN A 134 -1.75 -16.79 -8.86
CA GLN A 134 -2.67 -17.61 -9.65
C GLN A 134 -4.15 -17.34 -9.29
N SER A 135 -4.39 -16.63 -8.18
CA SER A 135 -5.72 -16.25 -7.73
C SER A 135 -5.70 -14.90 -7.00
N VAL A 136 -6.89 -14.30 -6.88
CA VAL A 136 -7.07 -13.08 -6.06
C VAL A 136 -6.62 -13.35 -4.63
N CYS A 137 -7.05 -14.47 -4.03
CA CYS A 137 -6.68 -14.83 -2.67
C CYS A 137 -5.16 -14.98 -2.48
N GLU A 138 -4.44 -15.50 -3.48
CA GLU A 138 -2.98 -15.59 -3.43
C GLU A 138 -2.33 -14.21 -3.46
N SER A 139 -2.78 -13.31 -4.33
CA SER A 139 -2.27 -11.94 -4.39
C SER A 139 -2.51 -11.18 -3.09
N GLU A 140 -3.68 -11.33 -2.48
CA GLU A 140 -4.02 -10.76 -1.18
C GLU A 140 -3.16 -11.34 -0.05
N THR A 141 -2.90 -12.66 -0.07
CA THR A 141 -2.02 -13.32 0.90
C THR A 141 -0.60 -12.76 0.82
N ILE A 142 -0.09 -12.49 -0.40
CA ILE A 142 1.23 -11.87 -0.58
C ILE A 142 1.25 -10.47 0.02
N ALA A 143 0.22 -9.65 -0.23
CA ALA A 143 0.13 -8.29 0.32
C ALA A 143 0.03 -8.31 1.85
N ALA A 144 -0.80 -9.19 2.41
CA ALA A 144 -0.97 -9.34 3.86
C ALA A 144 0.32 -9.80 4.53
N GLN A 145 1.06 -10.76 3.92
CA GLN A 145 2.35 -11.21 4.44
C GLN A 145 3.40 -10.09 4.44
N ASP A 146 3.51 -9.33 3.34
CA ASP A 146 4.46 -8.22 3.25
C ASP A 146 4.11 -7.11 4.27
N CYS A 147 2.84 -6.79 4.44
CA CYS A 147 2.35 -5.88 5.47
C CYS A 147 2.69 -6.37 6.88
N THR A 148 2.42 -7.64 7.18
CA THR A 148 2.70 -8.22 8.50
C THR A 148 4.19 -8.18 8.84
N LYS A 149 5.09 -8.41 7.89
CA LYS A 149 6.55 -8.31 8.14
C LYS A 149 6.97 -6.91 8.58
N ASP A 150 6.52 -5.88 7.86
CA ASP A 150 6.81 -4.49 8.22
C ASP A 150 6.13 -4.10 9.55
N LEU A 151 4.94 -4.64 9.81
CA LEU A 151 4.24 -4.45 11.08
C LEU A 151 5.01 -5.04 12.26
N LEU A 152 5.50 -6.27 12.14
CA LEU A 152 6.29 -6.92 13.19
C LEU A 152 7.56 -6.13 13.51
N TRP A 153 8.23 -5.62 12.48
CA TRP A 153 9.39 -4.76 12.65
C TRP A 153 9.02 -3.48 13.43
N LEU A 154 7.91 -2.83 13.06
CA LEU A 154 7.45 -1.62 13.75
C LEU A 154 7.05 -1.92 15.21
N ARG A 155 6.35 -3.03 15.46
CA ARG A 155 5.99 -3.48 16.82
C ARG A 155 7.24 -3.71 17.67
N GLY A 156 8.29 -4.30 17.10
CA GLY A 156 9.58 -4.47 17.77
C GLY A 156 10.23 -3.16 18.18
N ILE A 157 10.21 -2.14 17.32
CA ILE A 157 10.71 -0.79 17.64
C ILE A 157 9.88 -0.17 18.76
N ILE A 158 8.56 -0.22 18.67
CA ILE A 158 7.67 0.37 19.69
C ILE A 158 7.88 -0.33 21.04
N GLN A 159 7.98 -1.66 21.05
CA GLN A 159 8.23 -2.42 22.28
C GLN A 159 9.62 -2.12 22.88
N TRP A 160 10.62 -1.84 22.04
CA TRP A 160 11.94 -1.42 22.53
C TRP A 160 11.90 -0.02 23.16
N ILE A 161 11.11 0.93 22.59
CA ILE A 161 10.94 2.28 23.12
C ILE A 161 10.10 2.26 24.41
N PHE A 162 9.09 1.40 24.47
CA PHE A 162 8.15 1.28 25.58
C PHE A 162 8.12 -0.18 26.09
N PRO A 163 9.16 -0.62 26.81
CA PRO A 163 9.32 -2.02 27.19
C PRO A 163 8.23 -2.54 28.12
N ASP A 164 7.66 -1.68 28.95
CA ASP A 164 6.63 -2.01 29.93
C ASP A 164 5.22 -2.04 29.33
N ASP A 165 5.03 -1.49 28.12
CA ASP A 165 3.73 -1.42 27.46
C ASP A 165 3.49 -2.69 26.66
N LYS A 166 2.48 -3.48 27.06
CA LYS A 166 2.04 -4.65 26.27
C LYS A 166 1.21 -4.21 25.08
N LEU A 167 1.76 -4.37 23.86
CA LEU A 167 1.05 -4.06 22.64
C LEU A 167 -0.08 -5.08 22.40
N PRO A 168 -1.34 -4.63 22.23
CA PRO A 168 -2.43 -5.53 21.83
C PRO A 168 -2.20 -6.08 20.41
N PRO A 169 -2.91 -7.16 20.02
CA PRO A 169 -2.91 -7.61 18.64
C PRO A 169 -3.30 -6.46 17.69
N THR A 170 -2.55 -6.29 16.61
CA THR A 170 -2.82 -5.22 15.65
C THR A 170 -3.90 -5.65 14.66
N ASP A 171 -4.94 -4.83 14.50
CA ASP A 171 -5.97 -5.06 13.48
C ASP A 171 -5.34 -4.94 12.09
N LEU A 172 -5.31 -6.07 11.37
CA LEU A 172 -4.94 -6.16 9.97
C LEU A 172 -6.23 -6.18 9.14
N ASN A 173 -6.59 -5.04 8.60
CA ASN A 173 -7.80 -4.83 7.83
C ASN A 173 -7.66 -5.36 6.41
N ILE A 174 -8.52 -6.31 6.03
CA ILE A 174 -8.49 -7.05 4.75
C ILE A 174 -9.91 -7.10 4.19
N ASP A 175 -10.08 -6.88 2.89
CA ASP A 175 -11.39 -6.99 2.24
C ASP A 175 -11.62 -8.34 1.53
N ASN A 176 -10.67 -9.26 1.60
CA ASN A 176 -10.80 -10.61 1.04
C ASN A 176 -11.31 -11.60 2.08
N GLN A 177 -12.59 -12.03 1.95
CA GLN A 177 -13.22 -12.97 2.85
C GLN A 177 -12.56 -14.35 2.86
N ALA A 178 -12.09 -14.81 1.69
CA ALA A 178 -11.44 -16.13 1.58
C ALA A 178 -10.12 -16.16 2.38
N LEU A 179 -9.32 -15.07 2.32
CA LEU A 179 -8.10 -14.96 3.11
C LEU A 179 -8.40 -14.96 4.62
N ILE A 180 -9.42 -14.21 5.06
CA ILE A 180 -9.85 -14.20 6.47
C ILE A 180 -10.23 -15.61 6.93
N GLN A 181 -11.01 -16.33 6.14
CA GLN A 181 -11.41 -17.71 6.47
C GLN A 181 -10.21 -18.65 6.57
N ILE A 182 -9.26 -18.53 5.63
CA ILE A 182 -8.03 -19.34 5.64
C ILE A 182 -7.21 -19.08 6.91
N VAL A 183 -6.99 -17.81 7.26
CA VAL A 183 -6.18 -17.46 8.45
C VAL A 183 -6.89 -17.86 9.75
N ASN A 184 -8.21 -17.88 9.76
CA ASN A 184 -9.02 -18.30 10.93
C ASN A 184 -9.19 -19.83 11.02
N SER A 185 -8.98 -20.57 9.92
CA SER A 185 -9.16 -22.02 9.88
C SER A 185 -8.01 -22.76 10.56
N GLN A 186 -8.34 -23.81 11.30
CA GLN A 186 -7.33 -24.76 11.81
C GLN A 186 -6.85 -25.78 10.76
N LYS A 187 -7.58 -25.88 9.63
CA LYS A 187 -7.24 -26.85 8.56
C LYS A 187 -5.94 -26.43 7.85
N ASN A 188 -5.13 -27.42 7.49
CA ASN A 188 -3.99 -27.21 6.63
C ASN A 188 -4.46 -26.79 5.23
N PRO A 189 -3.87 -25.74 4.64
CA PRO A 189 -4.27 -25.33 3.30
C PRO A 189 -3.89 -26.40 2.27
N ALA A 190 -4.86 -26.82 1.46
CA ALA A 190 -4.66 -27.67 0.29
C ALA A 190 -4.12 -26.81 -0.89
N ALA A 191 -2.99 -26.15 -0.70
CA ALA A 191 -2.41 -25.23 -1.66
C ALA A 191 -0.99 -25.69 -2.06
N SER A 192 -0.43 -25.09 -3.10
CA SER A 192 0.99 -25.28 -3.41
C SER A 192 1.85 -24.95 -2.18
N LYS A 193 2.96 -25.69 -2.00
CA LYS A 193 3.83 -25.55 -0.83
C LYS A 193 4.22 -24.11 -0.53
N PHE A 194 4.53 -23.31 -1.54
CA PHE A 194 4.93 -21.91 -1.37
C PHE A 194 3.78 -21.01 -0.91
N PHE A 195 2.56 -21.25 -1.40
CA PHE A 195 1.39 -20.50 -0.97
C PHE A 195 0.99 -20.91 0.45
N ALA A 196 1.05 -22.21 0.77
CA ALA A 196 0.81 -22.71 2.11
C ALA A 196 1.73 -22.04 3.16
N LEU A 197 3.03 -21.91 2.89
CA LEU A 197 3.97 -21.26 3.81
C LEU A 197 3.59 -19.81 4.14
N ARG A 198 3.05 -19.06 3.18
CA ARG A 198 2.57 -17.69 3.44
C ARG A 198 1.35 -17.65 4.34
N GLN A 199 0.45 -18.60 4.16
CA GLN A 199 -0.74 -18.74 5.00
C GLN A 199 -0.36 -19.18 6.41
N TYR A 200 0.59 -20.09 6.56
CA TYR A 200 1.11 -20.50 7.87
C TYR A 200 1.74 -19.32 8.61
N PHE A 201 2.54 -18.50 7.94
CA PHE A 201 3.10 -17.30 8.53
C PHE A 201 2.02 -16.38 9.14
N LEU A 202 0.93 -16.12 8.40
CA LEU A 202 -0.17 -15.30 8.92
C LEU A 202 -0.90 -15.98 10.09
N LYS A 203 -1.10 -17.31 10.04
CA LYS A 203 -1.73 -18.07 11.12
C LYS A 203 -0.88 -18.06 12.40
N GLU A 204 0.43 -18.23 12.26
CA GLU A 204 1.38 -18.18 13.36
C GLU A 204 1.32 -16.83 14.07
N HIS A 205 1.41 -15.72 13.35
CA HIS A 205 1.34 -14.38 13.94
C HIS A 205 -0.04 -13.98 14.47
N LYS A 206 -1.10 -14.60 13.96
CA LYS A 206 -2.41 -14.51 14.61
C LYS A 206 -2.45 -15.29 15.93
N ALA A 207 -1.92 -16.50 15.96
CA ALA A 207 -1.90 -17.34 17.16
C ALA A 207 -1.01 -16.75 18.27
N SER A 208 0.11 -16.10 17.91
CA SER A 208 0.99 -15.39 18.85
C SER A 208 0.39 -14.06 19.36
N GLY A 209 -0.72 -13.60 18.78
CA GLY A 209 -1.35 -12.32 19.16
C GLY A 209 -0.65 -11.09 18.59
N ASP A 210 0.13 -11.23 17.53
CA ASP A 210 0.75 -10.09 16.85
C ASP A 210 -0.24 -9.35 15.96
N ILE A 211 -1.10 -10.10 15.25
CA ILE A 211 -2.11 -9.58 14.35
C ILE A 211 -3.50 -10.10 14.69
N ASN A 212 -4.49 -9.28 14.38
CA ASN A 212 -5.91 -9.64 14.38
C ASN A 212 -6.48 -9.37 12.98
N PRO A 213 -6.61 -10.39 12.09
CA PRO A 213 -7.19 -10.18 10.76
C PRO A 213 -8.68 -9.82 10.85
N VAL A 214 -9.01 -8.62 10.36
CA VAL A 214 -10.36 -8.05 10.42
C VAL A 214 -10.91 -7.88 9.00
N LYS A 215 -12.13 -8.40 8.75
CA LYS A 215 -12.85 -8.19 7.50
C LYS A 215 -13.41 -6.78 7.45
N ILE A 216 -13.11 -6.05 6.37
CA ILE A 216 -13.70 -4.74 6.10
C ILE A 216 -14.41 -4.74 4.73
N PRO A 217 -15.37 -3.82 4.51
CA PRO A 217 -15.90 -3.56 3.18
C PRO A 217 -14.81 -3.05 2.24
N THR A 218 -14.90 -3.40 0.95
CA THR A 218 -13.93 -2.94 -0.07
C THR A 218 -13.89 -1.41 -0.20
N ASP A 219 -15.02 -0.74 0.04
CA ASP A 219 -15.08 0.72 0.00
C ASP A 219 -14.41 1.41 1.19
N ASP A 220 -14.08 0.67 2.23
CA ASP A 220 -13.38 1.15 3.42
C ASP A 220 -11.91 0.73 3.46
N ASN A 221 -11.42 -0.02 2.44
CA ASN A 221 -10.03 -0.45 2.41
C ASN A 221 -9.09 0.69 2.01
N LEU A 222 -8.48 1.31 3.01
CA LEU A 222 -7.54 2.42 2.83
C LEU A 222 -6.33 2.07 1.97
N ALA A 223 -5.99 0.78 1.83
CA ALA A 223 -4.88 0.32 1.01
C ALA A 223 -5.16 0.41 -0.51
N ASP A 224 -6.42 0.55 -0.94
CA ASP A 224 -6.82 0.73 -2.35
C ASP A 224 -6.06 1.87 -3.05
N ILE A 225 -5.77 2.96 -2.33
CA ILE A 225 -5.06 4.12 -2.87
C ILE A 225 -3.61 3.79 -3.31
N PHE A 226 -3.06 2.67 -2.80
CA PHE A 226 -1.70 2.20 -3.10
C PHE A 226 -1.64 1.09 -4.13
N THR A 227 -2.79 0.55 -4.58
CA THR A 227 -2.83 -0.59 -5.51
C THR A 227 -3.36 -0.23 -6.89
N LYS A 228 -4.28 0.74 -6.98
CA LYS A 228 -4.98 1.08 -8.23
C LYS A 228 -5.28 2.57 -8.35
N PRO A 229 -5.48 3.10 -9.57
CA PRO A 229 -5.92 4.49 -9.75
C PRO A 229 -7.39 4.60 -9.38
N LEU A 230 -7.68 5.45 -8.41
CA LEU A 230 -9.04 5.66 -7.91
C LEU A 230 -9.73 6.85 -8.61
N GLY A 231 -11.06 6.79 -8.68
CA GLY A 231 -11.87 7.95 -9.04
C GLY A 231 -11.70 9.08 -8.01
N ARG A 232 -11.96 10.34 -8.44
CA ARG A 232 -11.68 11.55 -7.66
C ARG A 232 -12.29 11.51 -6.24
N VAL A 233 -13.54 11.10 -6.12
CA VAL A 233 -14.26 11.10 -4.83
C VAL A 233 -13.61 10.11 -3.86
N LYS A 234 -13.46 8.83 -4.26
CA LYS A 234 -12.83 7.78 -3.43
C LYS A 234 -11.37 8.10 -3.11
N PHE A 235 -10.62 8.63 -4.09
CA PHE A 235 -9.24 9.06 -3.86
C PHE A 235 -9.15 10.16 -2.79
N GLN A 236 -9.99 11.20 -2.89
CA GLN A 236 -9.99 12.29 -1.91
C GLN A 236 -10.39 11.80 -0.53
N TYR A 237 -11.41 10.95 -0.44
CA TYR A 237 -11.85 10.35 0.82
C TYR A 237 -10.70 9.60 1.53
N PHE A 238 -10.00 8.70 0.84
CA PHE A 238 -8.87 7.98 1.43
C PHE A 238 -7.68 8.89 1.74
N ARG A 239 -7.36 9.81 0.83
CA ARG A 239 -6.32 10.80 1.08
C ARG A 239 -6.59 11.57 2.37
N ASP A 240 -7.80 12.07 2.55
CA ASP A 240 -8.17 12.89 3.70
C ASP A 240 -8.07 12.09 5.01
N GLN A 241 -8.41 10.80 4.99
CA GLN A 241 -8.16 9.90 6.11
C GLN A 241 -6.66 9.71 6.41
N ILE A 242 -5.83 9.55 5.39
CA ILE A 242 -4.37 9.39 5.55
C ILE A 242 -3.76 10.65 6.16
N PHE A 243 -4.22 11.84 5.75
CA PHE A 243 -3.70 13.11 6.24
C PHE A 243 -4.40 13.61 7.52
N GLY A 244 -5.47 12.98 7.95
CA GLY A 244 -6.24 13.36 9.14
C GLY A 244 -6.92 14.72 8.99
N VAL A 245 -7.48 15.00 7.80
CA VAL A 245 -8.23 16.23 7.47
C VAL A 245 -9.69 15.92 7.34
#